data_95716fa7e84824bda03425548b8262be
#
_entry.id   95716fa7e84824bda03425548b8262be
#
_cell.length_a   1.000
_cell.length_b   1.000
_cell.length_c   1.000
_cell.angle_alpha   90.00
_cell.angle_beta   90.00
_cell.angle_gamma   90.00
#
_symmetry.space_group_name_H-M   'P 1'
#
loop_
_entity.id
_entity.type
_entity.pdbx_description
1 polymer ?
#
loop_
_entity_poly.entity_id
_entity_poly.type
_entity_poly.pdbx_seq_one_letter_code
_entity_poly.pdbx_strand_id
1 'polypeptide(L)'
;MFSQEDRPKIELAISNKRLTVSGFVDYKPASILPQELKRDQIRVSLLKDINITFVAPCIADPRKIRLIAYFSNNVAEVFPYLNAAMKNATYNKESPTLNFSKEQRTVNIYSHKVAIAKADEIVDAWQTLAYIEDLINDTYNKKDSIVPNFERKVRATALEIYGWLPKTNCKACGEVTCLAFAVKLLLAEQNIINCKPLFTEGYKDKKMIMLDMVEALGYEVPEDFKERP
;
A
#
# COMPACT_ATOMS: atom_id res chain seq x y z
N MET A 1 -11.89 24.26 -13.17
CA MET A 1 -11.91 23.95 -14.62
C MET A 1 -10.55 24.34 -15.16
N PHE A 2 -9.79 23.38 -15.70
CA PHE A 2 -8.49 23.70 -16.31
C PHE A 2 -8.71 24.42 -17.64
N SER A 3 -7.84 25.41 -17.94
CA SER A 3 -7.90 26.12 -19.20
C SER A 3 -7.48 25.21 -20.37
N GLN A 4 -7.84 25.57 -21.60
CA GLN A 4 -7.34 24.85 -22.77
C GLN A 4 -5.80 24.90 -22.89
N GLU A 5 -5.17 25.93 -22.31
CA GLU A 5 -3.71 26.11 -22.27
C GLU A 5 -3.01 25.14 -21.31
N ASP A 6 -3.73 24.63 -20.31
CA ASP A 6 -3.16 23.67 -19.33
C ASP A 6 -3.19 22.22 -19.85
N ARG A 7 -4.00 21.94 -20.88
CA ARG A 7 -4.19 20.61 -21.43
C ARG A 7 -2.92 19.89 -21.86
N PRO A 8 -2.00 20.52 -22.62
CA PRO A 8 -0.73 19.86 -23.00
C PRO A 8 0.17 19.54 -21.82
N LYS A 9 0.13 20.37 -20.76
CA LYS A 9 0.93 20.15 -19.54
C LYS A 9 0.39 18.96 -18.74
N ILE A 10 -0.92 18.83 -18.68
CA ILE A 10 -1.61 17.70 -18.01
C ILE A 10 -1.36 16.40 -18.77
N GLU A 11 -1.51 16.41 -20.11
CA GLU A 11 -1.25 15.26 -20.96
C GLU A 11 0.21 14.77 -20.85
N LEU A 12 1.17 15.69 -20.79
CA LEU A 12 2.58 15.39 -20.58
C LEU A 12 2.82 14.79 -19.18
N ALA A 13 2.16 15.32 -18.15
CA ALA A 13 2.29 14.81 -16.79
C ALA A 13 1.69 13.40 -16.64
N ILE A 14 0.59 13.10 -17.34
CA ILE A 14 -0.02 11.77 -17.42
C ILE A 14 0.90 10.80 -18.17
N SER A 15 1.42 11.19 -19.35
CA SER A 15 2.30 10.34 -20.15
C SER A 15 3.60 9.97 -19.42
N ASN A 16 4.09 10.88 -18.58
CA ASN A 16 5.28 10.66 -17.73
C ASN A 16 4.97 9.93 -16.42
N LYS A 17 3.75 9.39 -16.24
CA LYS A 17 3.29 8.73 -15.02
C LYS A 17 3.42 9.58 -13.74
N ARG A 18 3.53 10.90 -13.87
CA ARG A 18 3.58 11.84 -12.75
C ARG A 18 2.20 12.18 -12.20
N LEU A 19 1.15 11.95 -12.99
CA LEU A 19 -0.25 12.07 -12.59
C LEU A 19 -0.98 10.81 -13.04
N THR A 20 -1.52 10.06 -12.10
CA THR A 20 -2.57 9.08 -12.38
C THR A 20 -3.91 9.80 -12.19
N VAL A 21 -4.58 10.06 -13.29
CA VAL A 21 -5.89 10.74 -13.27
C VAL A 21 -6.97 9.69 -13.08
N SER A 22 -7.06 9.11 -11.88
CA SER A 22 -8.24 8.37 -11.51
C SER A 22 -9.26 9.34 -10.92
N GLY A 23 -10.41 9.45 -11.55
CA GLY A 23 -11.51 10.31 -11.10
C GLY A 23 -11.61 11.68 -11.81
N PHE A 24 -10.67 12.07 -12.65
CA PHE A 24 -10.92 13.09 -13.66
C PHE A 24 -11.56 12.41 -14.86
N VAL A 25 -12.85 12.60 -14.96
CA VAL A 25 -13.67 12.17 -16.07
C VAL A 25 -12.98 12.53 -17.38
N ASP A 26 -12.70 11.50 -18.15
CA ASP A 26 -12.61 11.50 -19.61
C ASP A 26 -12.30 12.83 -20.28
N TYR A 27 -11.02 13.18 -20.33
CA TYR A 27 -10.53 14.07 -21.37
C TYR A 27 -10.41 13.37 -22.74
N LYS A 28 -10.97 12.19 -22.88
CA LYS A 28 -11.09 11.55 -24.18
C LYS A 28 -12.23 12.23 -24.94
N PRO A 29 -11.98 12.70 -26.18
CA PRO A 29 -13.07 13.12 -27.04
C PRO A 29 -14.15 12.03 -27.08
N ALA A 30 -15.41 12.40 -27.13
CA ALA A 30 -16.53 11.44 -27.16
C ALA A 30 -16.39 10.38 -28.28
N SER A 31 -15.61 10.67 -29.32
CA SER A 31 -15.23 9.75 -30.41
C SER A 31 -14.27 8.61 -29.98
N ILE A 32 -13.69 8.68 -28.77
CA ILE A 32 -12.77 7.67 -28.21
C ILE A 32 -13.40 7.02 -26.96
N LEU A 33 -14.70 7.02 -26.85
CA LEU A 33 -15.38 6.22 -25.84
C LEU A 33 -14.95 4.75 -26.00
N PRO A 34 -14.63 4.04 -24.92
CA PRO A 34 -14.34 2.63 -24.99
C PRO A 34 -15.50 1.94 -25.71
N GLN A 35 -15.19 1.06 -26.66
CA GLN A 35 -16.20 0.18 -27.25
C GLN A 35 -16.98 -0.44 -26.09
N GLU A 36 -18.30 -0.55 -26.25
CA GLU A 36 -19.21 -1.13 -25.25
C GLU A 36 -18.56 -2.35 -24.59
N LEU A 37 -18.33 -2.24 -23.30
CA LEU A 37 -17.85 -3.37 -22.50
C LEU A 37 -18.85 -4.51 -22.73
N LYS A 38 -18.37 -5.65 -23.23
CA LYS A 38 -19.20 -6.85 -23.36
C LYS A 38 -19.87 -7.10 -22.01
N ARG A 39 -21.12 -7.51 -22.00
CA ARG A 39 -21.91 -7.76 -20.77
C ARG A 39 -21.19 -8.58 -19.71
N ASP A 40 -20.29 -9.46 -20.14
CA ASP A 40 -19.45 -10.30 -19.27
C ASP A 40 -18.36 -9.52 -18.50
N GLN A 41 -18.21 -8.21 -18.74
CA GLN A 41 -17.24 -7.32 -18.08
C GLN A 41 -17.91 -6.25 -17.21
N ILE A 42 -19.21 -6.37 -16.90
CA ILE A 42 -19.86 -5.47 -15.95
C ILE A 42 -19.35 -5.85 -14.55
N ARG A 43 -18.32 -5.16 -14.11
CA ARG A 43 -17.85 -5.26 -12.73
C ARG A 43 -18.88 -4.63 -11.81
N VAL A 44 -19.34 -5.39 -10.84
CA VAL A 44 -20.19 -4.84 -9.77
C VAL A 44 -19.31 -3.99 -8.87
N SER A 45 -19.64 -2.72 -8.72
CA SER A 45 -18.93 -1.82 -7.83
C SER A 45 -19.60 -1.83 -6.46
N LEU A 46 -18.93 -2.42 -5.46
CA LEU A 46 -19.34 -2.34 -4.07
C LEU A 46 -19.12 -0.92 -3.54
N LEU A 47 -17.96 -0.34 -3.83
CA LEU A 47 -17.59 1.02 -3.48
C LEU A 47 -17.66 1.89 -4.73
N LYS A 48 -18.54 2.91 -4.71
CA LYS A 48 -18.77 3.81 -5.85
C LYS A 48 -18.11 5.16 -5.69
N ASP A 49 -18.09 5.67 -4.46
CA ASP A 49 -17.58 7.01 -4.17
C ASP A 49 -16.78 6.99 -2.87
N ILE A 50 -15.71 7.79 -2.85
CA ILE A 50 -14.91 8.07 -1.68
C ILE A 50 -14.82 9.59 -1.51
N ASN A 51 -15.31 10.10 -0.39
CA ASN A 51 -15.37 11.54 -0.12
C ASN A 51 -14.41 11.92 1.01
N ILE A 52 -13.39 12.73 0.72
CA ILE A 52 -12.48 13.27 1.73
C ILE A 52 -13.26 14.27 2.59
N THR A 53 -13.25 14.06 3.88
CA THR A 53 -13.97 14.93 4.86
C THR A 53 -13.03 15.63 5.82
N PHE A 54 -11.79 15.19 5.91
CA PHE A 54 -10.80 15.77 6.80
C PHE A 54 -9.40 15.63 6.22
N VAL A 55 -8.63 16.72 6.27
CA VAL A 55 -7.20 16.75 5.93
C VAL A 55 -6.47 17.61 6.96
N ALA A 56 -5.34 17.14 7.45
CA ALA A 56 -4.49 17.88 8.38
C ALA A 56 -3.02 17.45 8.23
N PRO A 57 -2.06 18.22 8.73
CA PRO A 57 -0.68 17.78 8.86
C PRO A 57 -0.58 16.45 9.64
N CYS A 58 0.31 15.58 9.23
CA CYS A 58 0.53 14.31 9.93
C CYS A 58 1.23 14.58 11.27
N ILE A 59 0.77 13.92 12.35
CA ILE A 59 1.33 14.11 13.69
C ILE A 59 2.79 13.60 13.76
N ALA A 60 3.08 12.50 13.07
CA ALA A 60 4.39 11.86 13.08
C ALA A 60 5.43 12.60 12.20
N ASP A 61 5.00 13.23 11.11
CA ASP A 61 5.85 14.02 10.21
C ASP A 61 5.03 15.20 9.66
N PRO A 62 5.20 16.42 10.20
CA PRO A 62 4.41 17.59 9.78
C PRO A 62 4.57 18.00 8.31
N ARG A 63 5.58 17.48 7.60
CA ARG A 63 5.77 17.69 6.15
C ARG A 63 4.81 16.85 5.31
N LYS A 64 4.14 15.88 5.92
CA LYS A 64 3.17 14.99 5.30
C LYS A 64 1.78 15.29 5.80
N ILE A 65 0.78 14.74 5.12
CA ILE A 65 -0.62 14.91 5.51
C ILE A 65 -1.23 13.61 6.03
N ARG A 66 -2.28 13.77 6.80
CA ARG A 66 -3.23 12.72 7.17
C ARG A 66 -4.63 13.13 6.76
N LEU A 67 -5.45 12.16 6.42
CA LEU A 67 -6.82 12.41 5.98
C LEU A 67 -7.79 11.35 6.48
N ILE A 68 -9.07 11.70 6.46
CA ILE A 68 -10.18 10.78 6.62
C ILE A 68 -11.11 10.97 5.41
N ALA A 69 -11.50 9.85 4.81
CA ALA A 69 -12.49 9.83 3.74
C ALA A 69 -13.59 8.81 4.04
N TYR A 70 -14.82 9.12 3.66
CA TYR A 70 -15.99 8.27 3.85
C TYR A 70 -16.36 7.56 2.57
N PHE A 71 -16.80 6.34 2.71
CA PHE A 71 -17.24 5.45 1.64
C PHE A 71 -18.75 5.58 1.40
N SER A 72 -19.17 5.44 0.14
CA SER A 72 -20.58 5.40 -0.22
C SER A 72 -21.32 4.20 0.41
N ASN A 73 -20.61 3.10 0.64
CA ASN A 73 -21.19 1.84 1.09
C ASN A 73 -20.37 1.22 2.23
N ASN A 74 -20.96 0.24 2.93
CA ASN A 74 -20.24 -0.62 3.87
C ASN A 74 -19.36 -1.60 3.12
N VAL A 75 -18.06 -1.60 3.44
CA VAL A 75 -17.07 -2.45 2.77
C VAL A 75 -16.54 -3.58 3.69
N ALA A 76 -17.09 -3.75 4.89
CA ALA A 76 -16.56 -4.71 5.87
C ALA A 76 -16.61 -6.16 5.39
N GLU A 77 -17.54 -6.50 4.49
CA GLU A 77 -17.68 -7.86 3.96
C GLU A 77 -16.45 -8.34 3.18
N VAL A 78 -15.67 -7.42 2.59
CA VAL A 78 -14.47 -7.79 1.83
C VAL A 78 -13.21 -7.94 2.69
N PHE A 79 -13.21 -7.53 3.97
CA PHE A 79 -12.02 -7.56 4.81
C PHE A 79 -11.40 -8.94 4.99
N PRO A 80 -12.16 -10.03 5.22
CA PRO A 80 -11.56 -11.36 5.31
C PRO A 80 -10.89 -11.83 4.02
N TYR A 81 -11.42 -11.42 2.87
CA TYR A 81 -10.88 -11.73 1.55
C TYR A 81 -9.62 -10.90 1.26
N LEU A 82 -9.64 -9.61 1.60
CA LEU A 82 -8.46 -8.75 1.55
C LEU A 82 -7.37 -9.27 2.48
N ASN A 83 -7.74 -9.69 3.69
CA ASN A 83 -6.80 -10.28 4.62
C ASN A 83 -6.18 -11.57 4.07
N ALA A 84 -6.92 -12.38 3.32
CA ALA A 84 -6.39 -13.56 2.66
C ALA A 84 -5.42 -13.20 1.51
N ALA A 85 -5.82 -12.25 0.67
CA ALA A 85 -5.09 -11.88 -0.56
C ALA A 85 -3.83 -11.05 -0.30
N MET A 86 -3.85 -10.16 0.71
CA MET A 86 -2.77 -9.24 1.00
C MET A 86 -1.82 -9.79 2.07
N LYS A 87 -0.53 -9.92 1.78
CA LYS A 87 0.47 -10.38 2.77
C LYS A 87 0.61 -9.41 3.95
N ASN A 88 0.57 -8.10 3.69
CA ASN A 88 0.81 -7.04 4.67
C ASN A 88 -0.45 -6.51 5.38
N ALA A 89 -1.62 -7.06 5.10
CA ALA A 89 -2.84 -6.65 5.78
C ALA A 89 -2.99 -7.33 7.15
N THR A 90 -3.59 -6.61 8.09
CA THR A 90 -4.00 -7.13 9.39
C THR A 90 -5.47 -6.82 9.59
N TYR A 91 -6.28 -7.86 9.70
CA TYR A 91 -7.71 -7.78 9.95
C TYR A 91 -8.02 -7.95 11.43
N ASN A 92 -8.90 -7.10 11.95
CA ASN A 92 -9.48 -7.26 13.27
C ASN A 92 -10.97 -7.59 13.10
N LYS A 93 -11.38 -8.79 13.51
CA LYS A 93 -12.76 -9.28 13.39
C LYS A 93 -13.70 -8.67 14.43
N GLU A 94 -13.22 -8.44 15.67
CA GLU A 94 -14.04 -7.92 16.77
C GLU A 94 -14.49 -6.48 16.51
N SER A 95 -13.59 -5.66 15.96
CA SER A 95 -13.89 -4.33 15.46
C SER A 95 -13.51 -4.29 14.00
N PRO A 96 -14.45 -4.52 13.06
CA PRO A 96 -14.15 -4.73 11.65
C PRO A 96 -13.27 -3.61 11.07
N THR A 97 -11.97 -3.87 11.06
CA THR A 97 -10.94 -2.94 10.53
C THR A 97 -9.87 -3.72 9.79
N LEU A 98 -9.39 -3.16 8.71
CA LEU A 98 -8.26 -3.70 7.94
C LEU A 98 -7.15 -2.65 7.90
N ASN A 99 -5.96 -3.01 8.37
CA ASN A 99 -4.82 -2.12 8.45
C ASN A 99 -3.69 -2.66 7.58
N PHE A 100 -3.08 -1.81 6.77
CA PHE A 100 -1.89 -2.15 6.00
C PHE A 100 -1.03 -0.91 5.73
N SER A 101 0.18 -1.13 5.26
CA SER A 101 1.05 -0.06 4.76
C SER A 101 1.16 -0.19 3.24
N LYS A 102 1.10 0.95 2.55
CA LYS A 102 1.41 1.06 1.13
C LYS A 102 2.55 2.06 0.97
N GLU A 103 3.72 1.54 0.62
CA GLU A 103 4.97 2.30 0.68
C GLU A 103 5.18 2.88 2.08
N GLN A 104 5.22 4.20 2.25
CA GLN A 104 5.37 4.86 3.56
C GLN A 104 4.03 5.21 4.23
N ARG A 105 2.91 5.03 3.52
CA ARG A 105 1.59 5.44 4.00
C ARG A 105 1.01 4.37 4.90
N THR A 106 0.39 4.80 5.99
CA THR A 106 -0.40 3.91 6.85
C THR A 106 -1.87 4.05 6.48
N VAL A 107 -2.50 2.94 6.13
CA VAL A 107 -3.91 2.87 5.72
C VAL A 107 -4.68 2.06 6.75
N ASN A 108 -5.75 2.66 7.29
CA ASN A 108 -6.69 2.01 8.19
C ASN A 108 -8.09 2.10 7.59
N ILE A 109 -8.63 0.96 7.14
CA ILE A 109 -9.95 0.86 6.55
C ILE A 109 -10.94 0.38 7.61
N TYR A 110 -12.04 1.10 7.74
CA TYR A 110 -13.20 0.79 8.58
C TYR A 110 -14.40 0.48 7.68
N SER A 111 -15.48 0.03 8.25
CA SER A 111 -16.68 -0.35 7.49
C SER A 111 -17.19 0.74 6.52
N HIS A 112 -17.12 2.02 6.91
CA HIS A 112 -17.66 3.16 6.14
C HIS A 112 -16.65 4.28 5.89
N LYS A 113 -15.40 4.12 6.26
CA LYS A 113 -14.39 5.16 6.10
C LYS A 113 -12.98 4.58 6.01
N VAL A 114 -12.06 5.40 5.54
CA VAL A 114 -10.63 5.15 5.58
C VAL A 114 -9.91 6.31 6.25
N ALA A 115 -8.90 6.01 7.03
CA ALA A 115 -7.92 6.96 7.53
C ALA A 115 -6.56 6.65 6.91
N ILE A 116 -5.93 7.66 6.31
CA ILE A 116 -4.60 7.57 5.71
C ILE A 116 -3.68 8.53 6.45
N ALA A 117 -2.51 8.08 6.81
CA ALA A 117 -1.45 8.91 7.38
C ALA A 117 -0.16 8.79 6.57
N LYS A 118 0.71 9.80 6.67
CA LYS A 118 1.99 9.91 5.97
C LYS A 118 1.85 10.00 4.44
N ALA A 119 0.74 10.50 3.91
CA ALA A 119 0.66 10.87 2.51
C ALA A 119 1.53 12.13 2.26
N ASP A 120 2.22 12.18 1.11
CA ASP A 120 3.14 13.29 0.83
C ASP A 120 2.38 14.59 0.60
N GLU A 121 1.30 14.53 -0.17
CA GLU A 121 0.43 15.66 -0.49
C GLU A 121 -0.97 15.16 -0.91
N ILE A 122 -1.85 16.09 -1.28
CA ILE A 122 -3.24 15.74 -1.63
C ILE A 122 -3.36 14.86 -2.87
N VAL A 123 -2.49 15.02 -3.86
CA VAL A 123 -2.49 14.20 -5.08
C VAL A 123 -2.11 12.75 -4.73
N ASP A 124 -1.10 12.57 -3.89
CA ASP A 124 -0.70 11.28 -3.38
C ASP A 124 -1.80 10.60 -2.56
N ALA A 125 -2.52 11.38 -1.76
CA ALA A 125 -3.70 10.90 -1.03
C ALA A 125 -4.80 10.41 -1.97
N TRP A 126 -5.10 11.15 -3.05
CA TRP A 126 -6.06 10.75 -4.08
C TRP A 126 -5.66 9.46 -4.78
N GLN A 127 -4.40 9.30 -5.14
CA GLN A 127 -3.88 8.06 -5.75
C GLN A 127 -4.03 6.87 -4.81
N THR A 128 -3.80 7.09 -3.51
CA THR A 128 -3.98 6.05 -2.49
C THR A 128 -5.46 5.67 -2.34
N LEU A 129 -6.37 6.65 -2.38
CA LEU A 129 -7.82 6.39 -2.33
C LEU A 129 -8.30 5.63 -3.57
N ALA A 130 -7.84 6.00 -4.77
CA ALA A 130 -8.15 5.28 -6.00
C ALA A 130 -7.66 3.82 -5.95
N TYR A 131 -6.44 3.60 -5.46
CA TYR A 131 -5.93 2.24 -5.23
C TYR A 131 -6.82 1.45 -4.26
N ILE A 132 -7.32 2.08 -3.18
CA ILE A 132 -8.21 1.43 -2.20
C ILE A 132 -9.55 1.08 -2.84
N GLU A 133 -10.09 1.96 -3.67
CA GLU A 133 -11.33 1.72 -4.42
C GLU A 133 -11.19 0.50 -5.34
N ASP A 134 -10.15 0.47 -6.16
CA ASP A 134 -9.85 -0.66 -7.05
C ASP A 134 -9.64 -1.94 -6.26
N LEU A 135 -8.87 -1.90 -5.17
CA LEU A 135 -8.58 -3.03 -4.31
C LEU A 135 -9.85 -3.65 -3.72
N ILE A 136 -10.77 -2.81 -3.21
CA ILE A 136 -12.04 -3.24 -2.62
C ILE A 136 -12.93 -3.85 -3.71
N ASN A 137 -13.11 -3.15 -4.84
CA ASN A 137 -13.99 -3.59 -5.91
C ASN A 137 -13.48 -4.85 -6.62
N ASP A 138 -12.18 -4.94 -6.88
CA ASP A 138 -11.56 -6.13 -7.47
C ASP A 138 -11.69 -7.36 -6.55
N THR A 139 -11.49 -7.16 -5.25
CA THR A 139 -11.63 -8.25 -4.26
C THR A 139 -13.08 -8.67 -4.15
N TYR A 140 -14.02 -7.74 -4.13
CA TYR A 140 -15.45 -8.03 -4.13
C TYR A 140 -15.87 -8.87 -5.33
N ASN A 141 -15.40 -8.50 -6.52
CA ASN A 141 -15.72 -9.24 -7.75
C ASN A 141 -15.06 -10.64 -7.83
N LYS A 142 -13.98 -10.86 -7.08
CA LYS A 142 -13.23 -12.12 -7.03
C LYS A 142 -13.50 -12.94 -5.76
N LYS A 143 -14.42 -12.51 -4.89
CA LYS A 143 -14.63 -13.13 -3.58
C LYS A 143 -14.92 -14.63 -3.63
N ASP A 144 -15.63 -15.10 -4.66
CA ASP A 144 -15.98 -16.50 -4.81
C ASP A 144 -14.76 -17.40 -5.12
N SER A 145 -13.66 -16.82 -5.58
CA SER A 145 -12.38 -17.50 -5.85
C SER A 145 -11.36 -17.40 -4.72
N ILE A 146 -11.65 -16.62 -3.67
CA ILE A 146 -10.74 -16.38 -2.56
C ILE A 146 -11.29 -17.04 -1.30
N VAL A 147 -10.50 -17.90 -0.65
CA VAL A 147 -10.85 -18.45 0.67
C VAL A 147 -10.63 -17.35 1.70
N PRO A 148 -11.69 -16.90 2.42
CA PRO A 148 -11.56 -15.78 3.36
C PRO A 148 -10.74 -16.19 4.59
N ASN A 149 -9.90 -15.27 5.06
CA ASN A 149 -9.11 -15.45 6.29
C ASN A 149 -9.60 -14.48 7.36
N PHE A 150 -10.21 -15.03 8.42
CA PHE A 150 -10.75 -14.28 9.55
C PHE A 150 -9.74 -14.12 10.70
N GLU A 151 -8.58 -14.77 10.60
CA GLU A 151 -7.57 -14.73 11.64
C GLU A 151 -6.73 -13.44 11.55
N ARG A 152 -6.40 -12.90 12.71
CA ARG A 152 -5.48 -11.77 12.80
C ARG A 152 -4.07 -12.27 12.48
N LYS A 153 -3.48 -11.76 11.40
CA LYS A 153 -2.08 -12.05 11.09
C LYS A 153 -1.16 -11.42 12.14
N VAL A 154 -0.25 -12.21 12.65
CA VAL A 154 0.81 -11.74 13.55
C VAL A 154 1.84 -11.02 12.68
N ARG A 155 2.10 -9.75 12.99
CA ARG A 155 3.19 -9.01 12.34
C ARG A 155 4.49 -9.27 13.07
N ALA A 156 5.58 -9.38 12.32
CA ALA A 156 6.91 -9.42 12.91
C ALA A 156 7.14 -8.18 13.78
N THR A 157 7.79 -8.37 14.91
CA THR A 157 8.20 -7.29 15.80
C THR A 157 9.60 -6.79 15.40
N ALA A 158 9.95 -5.57 15.82
CA ALA A 158 11.30 -5.06 15.59
C ALA A 158 12.40 -5.94 16.24
N LEU A 159 12.07 -6.61 17.35
CA LEU A 159 13.00 -7.53 18.02
C LEU A 159 13.19 -8.83 17.23
N GLU A 160 12.14 -9.35 16.61
CA GLU A 160 12.24 -10.53 15.72
C GLU A 160 13.07 -10.19 14.48
N ILE A 161 12.80 -9.05 13.84
CA ILE A 161 13.63 -8.55 12.74
C ILE A 161 15.08 -8.42 13.17
N TYR A 162 15.34 -7.77 14.31
CA TYR A 162 16.67 -7.62 14.88
C TYR A 162 17.34 -8.97 15.17
N GLY A 163 16.55 -9.99 15.56
CA GLY A 163 17.04 -11.35 15.79
C GLY A 163 17.79 -11.95 14.60
N TRP A 164 17.30 -11.66 13.39
CA TRP A 164 17.84 -12.16 12.13
C TRP A 164 18.85 -11.25 11.44
N LEU A 165 19.02 -10.00 11.90
CA LEU A 165 20.06 -9.10 11.39
C LEU A 165 21.46 -9.57 11.82
N PRO A 166 22.52 -9.15 11.10
CA PRO A 166 23.92 -9.45 11.43
C PRO A 166 24.37 -8.97 12.82
N LYS A 167 23.73 -7.96 13.37
CA LYS A 167 24.02 -7.35 14.70
C LYS A 167 25.41 -6.72 14.82
N THR A 168 26.03 -6.40 13.69
CA THR A 168 27.40 -5.83 13.66
C THR A 168 27.45 -4.36 14.04
N ASN A 169 26.31 -3.65 14.02
CA ASN A 169 26.21 -2.20 14.21
C ASN A 169 27.19 -1.41 13.33
N CYS A 170 27.44 -1.91 12.10
CA CYS A 170 28.47 -1.40 11.18
C CYS A 170 28.16 -0.02 10.60
N LYS A 171 26.96 0.51 10.80
CA LYS A 171 26.47 1.79 10.29
C LYS A 171 26.44 1.92 8.75
N ALA A 172 26.74 0.89 8.01
CA ALA A 172 26.78 0.91 6.53
C ALA A 172 25.40 1.22 5.90
N CYS A 173 24.31 0.98 6.63
CA CYS A 173 22.94 1.32 6.24
C CYS A 173 22.51 2.75 6.63
N GLY A 174 23.40 3.53 7.26
CA GLY A 174 23.10 4.87 7.76
C GLY A 174 22.51 4.90 9.19
N GLU A 175 22.17 3.74 9.78
CA GLU A 175 21.62 3.68 11.13
C GLU A 175 22.70 3.42 12.17
N VAL A 176 22.50 4.01 13.37
CA VAL A 176 23.46 3.90 14.47
C VAL A 176 23.59 2.46 14.99
N THR A 177 22.48 1.73 15.00
CA THR A 177 22.42 0.33 15.47
C THR A 177 21.55 -0.53 14.54
N CYS A 178 21.80 -1.85 14.53
CA CYS A 178 20.96 -2.79 13.82
C CYS A 178 19.53 -2.84 14.41
N LEU A 179 19.32 -2.50 15.67
CA LEU A 179 18.00 -2.39 16.26
C LEU A 179 17.24 -1.17 15.70
N ALA A 180 17.91 -0.01 15.58
CA ALA A 180 17.33 1.17 14.93
C ALA A 180 16.94 0.87 13.47
N PHE A 181 17.80 0.14 12.74
CA PHE A 181 17.50 -0.34 11.40
C PHE A 181 16.26 -1.24 11.38
N ALA A 182 16.13 -2.19 12.31
CA ALA A 182 14.97 -3.08 12.41
C ALA A 182 13.66 -2.31 12.66
N VAL A 183 13.68 -1.30 13.55
CA VAL A 183 12.52 -0.43 13.79
C VAL A 183 12.12 0.33 12.52
N LYS A 184 13.08 0.95 11.86
CA LYS A 184 12.83 1.72 10.63
C LYS A 184 12.41 0.84 9.47
N LEU A 185 12.92 -0.37 9.37
CA LEU A 185 12.46 -1.36 8.40
C LEU A 185 10.98 -1.69 8.65
N LEU A 186 10.59 -1.92 9.89
CA LEU A 186 9.18 -2.19 10.25
C LEU A 186 8.25 -1.01 9.95
N LEU A 187 8.76 0.23 10.02
CA LEU A 187 8.03 1.47 9.73
C LEU A 187 8.03 1.86 8.24
N ALA A 188 8.62 1.06 7.36
CA ALA A 188 8.85 1.38 5.96
C ALA A 188 9.76 2.62 5.71
N GLU A 189 10.56 2.99 6.69
CA GLU A 189 11.50 4.11 6.62
C GLU A 189 12.91 3.65 6.19
N GLN A 190 13.10 2.34 6.03
CA GLN A 190 14.36 1.72 5.61
C GLN A 190 14.09 0.54 4.65
N ASN A 191 15.09 0.20 3.84
CA ASN A 191 15.02 -0.94 2.93
C ASN A 191 16.05 -2.00 3.33
N ILE A 192 15.67 -3.29 3.27
CA ILE A 192 16.54 -4.42 3.66
C ILE A 192 17.83 -4.47 2.85
N ILE A 193 17.82 -4.06 1.58
CA ILE A 193 19.00 -4.03 0.71
C ILE A 193 20.12 -3.12 1.22
N ASN A 194 19.79 -2.17 2.11
CA ASN A 194 20.77 -1.28 2.73
C ASN A 194 21.61 -1.98 3.80
N CYS A 195 21.18 -3.15 4.29
CA CYS A 195 21.97 -3.94 5.23
C CYS A 195 23.06 -4.74 4.50
N LYS A 196 24.12 -4.08 4.02
CA LYS A 196 25.19 -4.71 3.22
C LYS A 196 25.76 -6.00 3.81
N PRO A 197 26.05 -6.12 5.12
CA PRO A 197 26.56 -7.37 5.69
C PRO A 197 25.61 -8.56 5.52
N LEU A 198 24.31 -8.34 5.50
CA LEU A 198 23.32 -9.43 5.34
C LEU A 198 23.47 -10.16 3.98
N PHE A 199 24.00 -9.47 2.99
CA PHE A 199 24.18 -9.99 1.62
C PHE A 199 25.56 -10.59 1.38
N THR A 200 26.35 -10.84 2.44
CA THR A 200 27.62 -11.56 2.36
C THR A 200 27.43 -13.05 2.63
N GLU A 201 28.40 -13.87 2.16
CA GLU A 201 28.37 -15.33 2.27
C GLU A 201 28.10 -15.86 3.69
N GLY A 202 28.63 -15.18 4.72
CA GLY A 202 28.48 -15.58 6.12
C GLY A 202 27.06 -15.47 6.68
N TYR A 203 26.11 -14.91 5.94
CA TYR A 203 24.73 -14.65 6.41
C TYR A 203 23.65 -15.21 5.46
N LYS A 204 23.99 -16.16 4.59
CA LYS A 204 23.05 -16.74 3.60
C LYS A 204 21.73 -17.18 4.22
N ASP A 205 21.78 -17.98 5.29
CA ASP A 205 20.56 -18.49 5.96
C ASP A 205 19.70 -17.36 6.53
N LYS A 206 20.34 -16.37 7.16
CA LYS A 206 19.66 -15.21 7.71
C LYS A 206 19.08 -14.33 6.60
N LYS A 207 19.77 -14.19 5.46
CA LYS A 207 19.28 -13.45 4.29
C LYS A 207 17.94 -14.02 3.84
N MET A 208 17.84 -15.33 3.66
CA MET A 208 16.60 -15.95 3.16
C MET A 208 15.43 -15.70 4.10
N ILE A 209 15.61 -15.95 5.40
CA ILE A 209 14.57 -15.71 6.41
C ILE A 209 14.16 -14.25 6.45
N MET A 210 15.13 -13.34 6.36
CA MET A 210 14.86 -11.90 6.36
C MET A 210 14.10 -11.46 5.11
N LEU A 211 14.43 -11.98 3.94
CA LEU A 211 13.72 -11.64 2.70
C LEU A 211 12.28 -12.15 2.75
N ASP A 212 12.04 -13.37 3.22
CA ASP A 212 10.70 -13.93 3.41
C ASP A 212 9.88 -13.11 4.43
N MET A 213 10.52 -12.69 5.52
CA MET A 213 9.89 -11.85 6.56
C MET A 213 9.52 -10.45 6.02
N VAL A 214 10.42 -9.82 5.28
CA VAL A 214 10.23 -8.52 4.67
C VAL A 214 9.11 -8.58 3.61
N GLU A 215 9.07 -9.64 2.82
CA GLU A 215 8.00 -9.89 1.86
C GLU A 215 6.64 -10.12 2.56
N ALA A 216 6.64 -10.84 3.69
CA ALA A 216 5.44 -11.02 4.54
C ALA A 216 4.97 -9.70 5.17
N LEU A 217 5.86 -8.73 5.37
CA LEU A 217 5.52 -7.36 5.79
C LEU A 217 4.99 -6.50 4.64
N GLY A 218 5.00 -7.02 3.39
CA GLY A 218 4.47 -6.35 2.20
C GLY A 218 5.46 -5.47 1.46
N TYR A 219 6.76 -5.64 1.73
CA TYR A 219 7.78 -4.93 0.96
C TYR A 219 8.10 -5.68 -0.32
N GLU A 220 8.36 -4.93 -1.37
CA GLU A 220 8.88 -5.49 -2.62
C GLU A 220 10.36 -5.85 -2.43
N VAL A 221 10.66 -7.11 -2.66
CA VAL A 221 12.03 -7.61 -2.73
C VAL A 221 12.36 -7.78 -4.21
N PRO A 222 13.39 -7.07 -4.75
CA PRO A 222 13.79 -7.24 -6.14
C PRO A 222 14.16 -8.70 -6.44
N GLU A 223 13.80 -9.19 -7.63
CA GLU A 223 14.01 -10.59 -8.05
C GLU A 223 15.48 -11.01 -7.97
N ASP A 224 16.41 -10.09 -8.28
CA ASP A 224 17.87 -10.32 -8.21
C ASP A 224 18.35 -10.78 -6.83
N PHE A 225 17.57 -10.51 -5.77
CA PHE A 225 17.89 -10.93 -4.40
C PHE A 225 17.16 -12.21 -3.98
N LYS A 226 16.22 -12.70 -4.80
CA LYS A 226 15.41 -13.89 -4.53
C LYS A 226 16.04 -15.19 -5.04
N GLU A 227 17.22 -15.13 -5.66
CA GLU A 227 17.89 -16.35 -6.12
C GLU A 227 18.02 -17.34 -4.96
N ARG A 228 17.17 -18.36 -5.01
CA ARG A 228 17.27 -19.55 -4.18
C ARG A 228 18.37 -20.42 -4.78
N PRO A 229 19.26 -20.97 -3.94
CA PRO A 229 20.30 -21.88 -4.40
C PRO A 229 19.72 -23.12 -5.07
#